data_68b50eaf252fef1fae5f40a9f43cb80e
#
_entry.id   68b50eaf252fef1fae5f40a9f43cb80e
#
_cell.length_a   1.000
_cell.length_b   1.000
_cell.length_c   1.000
_cell.angle_alpha   90.00
_cell.angle_beta   90.00
_cell.angle_gamma   90.00
#
_symmetry.space_group_name_H-M   'P 1'
#
loop_
_entity.id
_entity.type
_entity.pdbx_description
1 polymer ?
#
loop_
_entity_poly.entity_id
_entity_poly.type
_entity_poly.pdbx_seq_one_letter_code
_entity_poly.pdbx_strand_id
1 'polypeptide(L)'
;MPHCRTTVDVGQTTFRCPRCGGLLDVDYEWDRLPLPRSLSEWARAWSGRRELLDFSGVWRFRALFPFAADEYVVTIGEGQTLCLRSDAVASYVGLRPGRLYLQYEGLNPSGSFKDNGMTAAFTHARLTGAQRAACASTGNTSASLALYCAASGLMRGIIFIGSGKISYGKLSQALEHGALTIQIAGDFDDALRRVQEIARHLGIYLVNSINPFRLEGQKTIMYRVLEALDWQPPDWIVVPGGNLGNVSSFGKAFGELRQL
;
A
#
# COMPACT_ATOMS: atom_id res chain seq x y z
N MET A 1 10.27 -10.07 -17.59
CA MET A 1 9.90 -10.81 -18.82
C MET A 1 8.44 -11.22 -18.68
N PRO A 2 7.54 -10.80 -19.54
CA PRO A 2 6.09 -11.02 -19.35
C PRO A 2 5.63 -12.47 -19.47
N HIS A 3 6.53 -13.43 -19.64
CA HIS A 3 6.20 -14.85 -19.85
C HIS A 3 6.79 -15.82 -18.80
N CYS A 4 7.41 -15.30 -17.73
CA CYS A 4 7.89 -16.15 -16.66
C CYS A 4 6.74 -16.45 -15.68
N ARG A 5 6.24 -17.68 -15.69
CA ARG A 5 5.14 -18.17 -14.83
C ARG A 5 5.64 -18.85 -13.55
N THR A 6 6.83 -18.48 -13.06
CA THR A 6 7.37 -19.03 -11.81
C THR A 6 6.54 -18.50 -10.63
N THR A 7 5.97 -19.40 -9.86
CA THR A 7 5.28 -19.10 -8.60
C THR A 7 6.25 -19.22 -7.42
N VAL A 8 6.00 -18.44 -6.39
CA VAL A 8 6.77 -18.40 -5.15
C VAL A 8 5.77 -18.44 -4.00
N ASP A 9 6.08 -19.18 -2.95
CA ASP A 9 5.23 -19.24 -1.76
C ASP A 9 5.09 -17.88 -1.09
N VAL A 10 3.87 -17.57 -0.61
CA VAL A 10 3.54 -16.30 0.05
C VAL A 10 4.38 -16.06 1.31
N GLY A 11 4.82 -17.09 2.00
CA GLY A 11 5.68 -17.01 3.18
C GLY A 11 7.13 -16.59 2.89
N GLN A 12 7.52 -16.35 1.64
CA GLN A 12 8.87 -15.92 1.29
C GLN A 12 9.00 -14.39 1.27
N THR A 13 10.17 -13.90 1.66
CA THR A 13 10.47 -12.45 1.69
C THR A 13 11.16 -11.95 0.43
N THR A 14 11.23 -12.77 -0.63
CA THR A 14 11.76 -12.34 -1.92
C THR A 14 10.69 -11.62 -2.74
N PHE A 15 11.05 -10.49 -3.34
CA PHE A 15 10.15 -9.69 -4.19
C PHE A 15 10.57 -9.69 -5.65
N ARG A 16 11.58 -10.50 -5.97
CA ARG A 16 12.02 -10.74 -7.34
C ARG A 16 12.01 -12.22 -7.66
N CYS A 17 11.58 -12.55 -8.86
CA CYS A 17 11.58 -13.92 -9.34
C CYS A 17 12.99 -14.51 -9.33
N PRO A 18 13.23 -15.64 -8.67
CA PRO A 18 14.56 -16.27 -8.63
C PRO A 18 15.02 -16.75 -10.01
N ARG A 19 14.10 -16.96 -10.96
CA ARG A 19 14.41 -17.45 -12.31
C ARG A 19 14.74 -16.34 -13.30
N CYS A 20 13.96 -15.24 -13.30
CA CYS A 20 14.10 -14.20 -14.33
C CYS A 20 14.47 -12.81 -13.78
N GLY A 21 14.56 -12.63 -12.46
CA GLY A 21 14.86 -11.36 -11.81
C GLY A 21 13.72 -10.32 -11.87
N GLY A 22 12.62 -10.60 -12.57
CA GLY A 22 11.46 -9.71 -12.65
C GLY A 22 10.79 -9.51 -11.29
N LEU A 23 10.02 -8.42 -11.14
CA LEU A 23 9.21 -8.21 -9.93
C LEU A 23 8.14 -9.28 -9.83
N LEU A 24 7.90 -9.75 -8.62
CA LEU A 24 6.78 -10.63 -8.29
C LEU A 24 5.52 -9.81 -8.08
N ASP A 25 4.38 -10.44 -8.35
CA ASP A 25 3.06 -9.93 -8.02
C ASP A 25 2.33 -10.97 -7.17
N VAL A 26 1.32 -10.56 -6.41
CA VAL A 26 0.45 -11.48 -5.66
C VAL A 26 -0.68 -11.89 -6.58
N ASP A 27 -0.88 -13.19 -6.71
CA ASP A 27 -1.94 -13.77 -7.54
C ASP A 27 -2.85 -14.65 -6.68
N TYR A 28 -4.14 -14.69 -7.01
CA TYR A 28 -5.15 -15.39 -6.24
C TYR A 28 -5.91 -16.39 -7.12
N GLU A 29 -6.16 -17.56 -6.57
CA GLU A 29 -7.04 -18.57 -7.19
C GLU A 29 -8.51 -18.26 -6.86
N TRP A 30 -9.09 -17.25 -7.53
CA TRP A 30 -10.41 -16.71 -7.24
C TRP A 30 -11.51 -17.78 -7.20
N ASP A 31 -11.44 -18.80 -8.04
CA ASP A 31 -12.40 -19.90 -8.08
C ASP A 31 -12.47 -20.73 -6.79
N ARG A 32 -11.45 -20.60 -5.92
CA ARG A 32 -11.36 -21.33 -4.65
C ARG A 32 -11.71 -20.48 -3.44
N LEU A 33 -11.99 -19.21 -3.64
CA LEU A 33 -12.25 -18.28 -2.56
C LEU A 33 -13.76 -18.08 -2.34
N PRO A 34 -14.24 -17.96 -1.10
CA PRO A 34 -15.64 -17.69 -0.78
C PRO A 34 -15.97 -16.22 -1.06
N LEU A 35 -16.18 -15.90 -2.33
CA LEU A 35 -16.49 -14.55 -2.76
C LEU A 35 -18.00 -14.28 -2.73
N PRO A 36 -18.44 -13.08 -2.32
CA PRO A 36 -19.80 -12.63 -2.49
C PRO A 36 -20.21 -12.59 -3.97
N ARG A 37 -21.50 -12.79 -4.23
CA ARG A 37 -22.04 -12.87 -5.61
C ARG A 37 -22.09 -11.52 -6.32
N SER A 38 -21.96 -10.43 -5.59
CA SER A 38 -22.01 -9.08 -6.14
C SER A 38 -21.31 -8.05 -5.24
N LEU A 39 -20.89 -6.93 -5.81
CA LEU A 39 -20.33 -5.79 -5.08
C LEU A 39 -21.36 -5.17 -4.09
N SER A 40 -22.64 -5.21 -4.42
CA SER A 40 -23.70 -4.74 -3.52
C SER A 40 -23.89 -5.63 -2.30
N GLU A 41 -23.65 -6.94 -2.43
CA GLU A 41 -23.65 -7.87 -1.29
C GLU A 41 -22.47 -7.55 -0.37
N TRP A 42 -21.29 -7.30 -0.93
CA TRP A 42 -20.13 -6.84 -0.17
C TRP A 42 -20.37 -5.51 0.54
N ALA A 43 -20.90 -4.50 -0.15
CA ALA A 43 -21.20 -3.21 0.46
C ALA A 43 -22.12 -3.36 1.67
N ARG A 44 -23.13 -4.24 1.61
CA ARG A 44 -24.00 -4.55 2.75
C ARG A 44 -23.26 -5.25 3.89
N ALA A 45 -22.39 -6.21 3.59
CA ALA A 45 -21.57 -6.89 4.59
C ALA A 45 -20.67 -5.89 5.33
N TRP A 46 -20.01 -4.98 4.59
CA TRP A 46 -19.13 -3.97 5.16
C TRP A 46 -19.85 -2.84 5.91
N SER A 47 -21.10 -2.56 5.61
CA SER A 47 -21.88 -1.57 6.36
C SER A 47 -22.13 -1.99 7.82
N GLY A 48 -22.03 -3.28 8.10
CA GLY A 48 -22.32 -3.84 9.42
C GLY A 48 -21.21 -3.66 10.47
N ARG A 49 -20.05 -3.16 10.14
CA ARG A 49 -18.86 -2.86 10.96
C ARG A 49 -18.95 -3.33 12.42
N ARG A 50 -18.59 -4.57 12.69
CA ARG A 50 -18.68 -5.17 14.02
C ARG A 50 -17.33 -5.47 14.63
N GLU A 51 -16.37 -5.79 13.79
CA GLU A 51 -15.04 -6.20 14.20
C GLU A 51 -14.02 -5.07 13.98
N LEU A 52 -12.92 -5.11 14.72
CA LEU A 52 -11.87 -4.10 14.63
C LEU A 52 -11.35 -3.91 13.19
N LEU A 53 -11.20 -5.01 12.44
CA LEU A 53 -10.73 -4.98 11.05
C LEU A 53 -11.71 -4.29 10.10
N ASP A 54 -13.00 -4.31 10.41
CA ASP A 54 -14.01 -3.64 9.58
C ASP A 54 -13.93 -2.11 9.65
N PHE A 55 -13.25 -1.57 10.67
CA PHE A 55 -12.98 -0.13 10.77
C PHE A 55 -11.75 0.31 9.98
N SER A 56 -10.85 -0.59 9.58
CA SER A 56 -9.81 -0.25 8.62
C SER A 56 -10.41 -0.06 7.22
N GLY A 57 -10.10 1.06 6.57
CA GLY A 57 -10.49 1.29 5.20
C GLY A 57 -9.74 0.41 4.19
N VAL A 58 -8.77 -0.37 4.65
CA VAL A 58 -8.03 -1.37 3.89
C VAL A 58 -8.58 -2.77 4.20
N TRP A 59 -8.54 -3.20 5.45
CA TRP A 59 -8.83 -4.60 5.83
C TRP A 59 -10.32 -4.96 5.79
N ARG A 60 -11.21 -4.00 5.76
CA ARG A 60 -12.63 -4.31 5.49
C ARG A 60 -12.84 -4.95 4.12
N PHE A 61 -11.89 -4.80 3.20
CA PHE A 61 -11.88 -5.44 1.88
C PHE A 61 -11.03 -6.72 1.82
N ARG A 62 -10.62 -7.31 2.96
CA ARG A 62 -9.68 -8.44 3.05
C ARG A 62 -10.08 -9.65 2.21
N ALA A 63 -11.37 -9.85 1.94
CA ALA A 63 -11.82 -10.89 1.02
C ALA A 63 -11.31 -10.72 -0.42
N LEU A 64 -10.91 -9.49 -0.82
CA LEU A 64 -10.34 -9.18 -2.13
C LEU A 64 -8.79 -9.21 -2.17
N PHE A 65 -8.15 -9.59 -1.08
CA PHE A 65 -6.69 -9.81 -1.00
C PHE A 65 -6.32 -10.73 0.18
N PRO A 66 -6.83 -11.97 0.17
CA PRO A 66 -6.77 -12.88 1.31
C PRO A 66 -5.41 -13.59 1.42
N PHE A 67 -4.30 -12.85 1.38
CA PHE A 67 -2.95 -13.42 1.46
C PHE A 67 -2.53 -13.77 2.90
N ALA A 68 -3.27 -13.33 3.90
CA ALA A 68 -2.99 -13.61 5.30
C ALA A 68 -4.30 -13.81 6.09
N ALA A 69 -4.26 -14.67 7.12
CA ALA A 69 -5.36 -14.80 8.07
C ALA A 69 -5.46 -13.58 8.99
N ASP A 70 -6.64 -13.33 9.55
CA ASP A 70 -6.97 -12.14 10.34
C ASP A 70 -6.03 -11.94 11.55
N GLU A 71 -5.52 -13.02 12.17
CA GLU A 71 -4.57 -12.97 13.28
C GLU A 71 -3.21 -12.34 12.93
N TYR A 72 -2.82 -12.34 11.66
CA TYR A 72 -1.59 -11.71 11.20
C TYR A 72 -1.77 -10.24 10.84
N VAL A 73 -3.01 -9.76 10.73
CA VAL A 73 -3.28 -8.40 10.29
C VAL A 73 -2.69 -7.37 11.25
N VAL A 74 -2.00 -6.40 10.67
CA VAL A 74 -1.44 -5.24 11.35
C VAL A 74 -2.13 -4.00 10.83
N THR A 75 -2.96 -3.38 11.63
CA THR A 75 -3.69 -2.15 11.27
C THR A 75 -3.58 -1.10 12.38
N ILE A 76 -3.58 0.15 12.00
CA ILE A 76 -3.65 1.33 12.87
C ILE A 76 -4.85 2.22 12.49
N GLY A 77 -5.82 1.66 11.77
CA GLY A 77 -7.02 2.34 11.32
C GLY A 77 -6.86 3.16 10.03
N GLU A 78 -5.86 2.85 9.23
CA GLU A 78 -5.63 3.45 7.92
C GLU A 78 -6.79 3.25 6.94
N GLY A 79 -6.86 4.10 5.92
CA GLY A 79 -7.85 4.01 4.85
C GLY A 79 -9.24 4.57 5.22
N GLN A 80 -9.42 5.14 6.41
CA GLN A 80 -10.64 5.89 6.76
C GLN A 80 -10.59 7.28 6.13
N THR A 81 -10.65 7.30 4.81
CA THR A 81 -10.50 8.49 3.98
C THR A 81 -11.82 8.83 3.27
N LEU A 82 -11.92 10.06 2.78
CA LEU A 82 -13.14 10.58 2.19
C LEU A 82 -12.96 10.75 0.68
N CYS A 83 -13.99 10.38 -0.08
CA CYS A 83 -14.16 10.72 -1.48
C CYS A 83 -15.17 11.86 -1.57
N LEU A 84 -14.69 13.08 -1.79
CA LEU A 84 -15.50 14.31 -1.69
C LEU A 84 -15.85 14.81 -3.07
N ARG A 85 -17.14 15.01 -3.34
CA ARG A 85 -17.61 15.79 -4.49
C ARG A 85 -17.16 17.25 -4.32
N SER A 86 -16.58 17.84 -5.35
CA SER A 86 -16.13 19.24 -5.33
C SER A 86 -16.56 20.00 -6.56
N ASP A 87 -17.68 20.70 -6.45
CA ASP A 87 -18.23 21.50 -7.54
C ASP A 87 -17.40 22.79 -7.78
N ALA A 88 -16.74 23.31 -6.74
CA ALA A 88 -15.86 24.46 -6.88
C ALA A 88 -14.62 24.12 -7.72
N VAL A 89 -13.97 22.98 -7.44
CA VAL A 89 -12.82 22.53 -8.23
C VAL A 89 -13.27 22.11 -9.65
N ALA A 90 -14.42 21.46 -9.79
CA ALA A 90 -14.99 21.13 -11.09
C ALA A 90 -15.14 22.38 -11.96
N SER A 91 -15.75 23.43 -11.41
CA SER A 91 -15.92 24.72 -12.11
C SER A 91 -14.57 25.33 -12.51
N TYR A 92 -13.59 25.32 -11.59
CA TYR A 92 -12.25 25.85 -11.83
C TYR A 92 -11.53 25.18 -13.03
N VAL A 93 -11.72 23.86 -13.17
CA VAL A 93 -11.11 23.09 -14.28
C VAL A 93 -12.02 22.93 -15.50
N GLY A 94 -13.14 23.63 -15.57
CA GLY A 94 -14.05 23.63 -16.72
C GLY A 94 -14.97 22.40 -16.79
N LEU A 95 -15.16 21.66 -15.71
CA LEU A 95 -16.12 20.56 -15.61
C LEU A 95 -17.46 21.04 -15.08
N ARG A 96 -18.55 20.33 -15.45
CA ARG A 96 -19.88 20.58 -14.91
C ARG A 96 -19.94 20.15 -13.44
N PRO A 97 -20.79 20.79 -12.60
CA PRO A 97 -21.05 20.35 -11.24
C PRO A 97 -21.43 18.86 -11.18
N GLY A 98 -20.98 18.16 -10.14
CA GLY A 98 -21.22 16.72 -9.94
C GLY A 98 -20.28 15.80 -10.73
N ARG A 99 -19.29 16.34 -11.46
CA ARG A 99 -18.42 15.56 -12.32
C ARG A 99 -16.97 15.42 -11.78
N LEU A 100 -16.70 15.95 -10.58
CA LEU A 100 -15.38 15.85 -9.97
C LEU A 100 -15.46 15.44 -8.52
N TYR A 101 -14.67 14.42 -8.18
CA TYR A 101 -14.52 13.90 -6.83
C TYR A 101 -13.05 13.90 -6.44
N LEU A 102 -12.76 14.16 -5.18
CA LEU A 102 -11.43 14.21 -4.60
C LEU A 102 -11.32 13.09 -3.54
N GLN A 103 -10.53 12.06 -3.85
CA GLN A 103 -10.15 11.04 -2.87
C GLN A 103 -9.04 11.57 -1.99
N TYR A 104 -9.35 11.92 -0.75
CA TYR A 104 -8.43 12.60 0.15
C TYR A 104 -7.63 11.63 1.02
N GLU A 105 -6.53 11.14 0.50
CA GLU A 105 -5.63 10.22 1.20
C GLU A 105 -4.76 10.86 2.29
N GLY A 106 -4.82 12.17 2.48
CA GLY A 106 -4.16 12.90 3.56
C GLY A 106 -4.75 12.65 4.95
N LEU A 107 -5.92 12.01 5.05
CA LEU A 107 -6.54 11.60 6.32
C LEU A 107 -5.95 10.31 6.91
N ASN A 108 -5.06 9.65 6.20
CA ASN A 108 -4.37 8.49 6.74
C ASN A 108 -3.46 8.87 7.93
N PRO A 109 -3.16 7.96 8.86
CA PRO A 109 -2.41 8.23 10.09
C PRO A 109 -1.06 8.93 9.89
N SER A 110 -0.29 8.59 8.84
CA SER A 110 0.97 9.30 8.50
C SER A 110 0.76 10.55 7.65
N GLY A 111 -0.49 10.90 7.34
CA GLY A 111 -0.85 11.98 6.43
C GLY A 111 -0.63 11.65 4.95
N SER A 112 -0.62 10.38 4.55
CA SER A 112 -0.44 9.99 3.15
C SER A 112 -1.01 8.63 2.80
N PHE A 113 -1.26 8.40 1.50
CA PHE A 113 -1.71 7.12 0.95
C PHE A 113 -0.77 5.94 1.22
N LYS A 114 0.48 6.21 1.67
CA LYS A 114 1.47 5.14 1.91
C LYS A 114 1.00 4.14 2.96
N ASP A 115 0.17 4.55 3.89
CA ASP A 115 -0.35 3.73 4.96
C ASP A 115 -1.18 2.55 4.43
N ASN A 116 -1.92 2.73 3.34
CA ASN A 116 -2.65 1.64 2.71
C ASN A 116 -1.74 0.47 2.32
N GLY A 117 -0.60 0.78 1.72
CA GLY A 117 0.38 -0.25 1.36
C GLY A 117 1.22 -0.72 2.55
N MET A 118 1.43 0.13 3.55
CA MET A 118 2.26 -0.21 4.69
C MET A 118 1.58 -1.23 5.59
N THR A 119 0.27 -1.11 5.84
CA THR A 119 -0.50 -2.08 6.61
C THR A 119 -0.39 -3.50 6.01
N ALA A 120 -0.54 -3.64 4.70
CA ALA A 120 -0.42 -4.93 4.02
C ALA A 120 1.02 -5.48 4.04
N ALA A 121 2.03 -4.61 3.85
CA ALA A 121 3.43 -5.01 3.97
C ALA A 121 3.78 -5.46 5.40
N PHE A 122 3.29 -4.78 6.43
CA PHE A 122 3.51 -5.16 7.83
C PHE A 122 2.79 -6.46 8.21
N THR A 123 1.60 -6.69 7.67
CA THR A 123 0.89 -7.96 7.80
C THR A 123 1.69 -9.12 7.21
N HIS A 124 2.22 -8.97 5.99
CA HIS A 124 3.09 -9.97 5.41
C HIS A 124 4.42 -10.11 6.18
N ALA A 125 5.01 -9.02 6.64
CA ALA A 125 6.21 -9.06 7.45
C ALA A 125 6.00 -9.84 8.76
N ARG A 126 4.84 -9.67 9.41
CA ARG A 126 4.44 -10.44 10.59
C ARG A 126 4.25 -11.93 10.26
N LEU A 127 3.58 -12.24 9.15
CA LEU A 127 3.41 -13.61 8.67
C LEU A 127 4.76 -14.32 8.46
N THR A 128 5.76 -13.60 7.97
CA THR A 128 7.12 -14.13 7.72
C THR A 128 8.06 -14.04 8.92
N GLY A 129 7.61 -13.52 10.08
CA GLY A 129 8.40 -13.39 11.30
C GLY A 129 9.52 -12.34 11.23
N ALA A 130 9.41 -11.35 10.34
CA ALA A 130 10.42 -10.30 10.19
C ALA A 130 10.56 -9.47 11.47
N GLN A 131 11.81 -9.15 11.85
CA GLN A 131 12.13 -8.37 13.06
C GLN A 131 12.58 -6.94 12.73
N ARG A 132 12.91 -6.68 11.47
CA ARG A 132 13.41 -5.39 10.98
C ARG A 132 12.79 -5.11 9.63
N ALA A 133 12.40 -3.86 9.42
CA ALA A 133 11.92 -3.37 8.13
C ALA A 133 12.75 -2.17 7.68
N ALA A 134 13.01 -2.07 6.39
CA ALA A 134 13.79 -0.96 5.84
C ALA A 134 13.17 -0.37 4.58
N CYS A 135 13.47 0.92 4.34
CA CYS A 135 13.23 1.57 3.06
C CYS A 135 14.32 2.57 2.71
N ALA A 136 14.48 2.84 1.42
CA ALA A 136 15.13 4.05 0.93
C ALA A 136 14.06 5.10 0.64
N SER A 137 14.00 6.17 1.43
CA SER A 137 13.03 7.25 1.23
C SER A 137 13.31 8.44 2.14
N THR A 138 13.16 9.66 1.63
CA THR A 138 13.15 10.92 2.40
C THR A 138 11.76 11.50 2.60
N GLY A 139 10.69 10.74 2.26
CA GLY A 139 9.34 11.26 2.17
C GLY A 139 8.29 10.35 2.83
N ASN A 140 7.11 10.28 2.23
CA ASN A 140 5.96 9.59 2.79
C ASN A 140 6.19 8.10 3.13
N THR A 141 7.07 7.39 2.41
CA THR A 141 7.34 5.98 2.72
C THR A 141 8.08 5.82 4.04
N SER A 142 9.08 6.68 4.32
CA SER A 142 9.82 6.65 5.57
C SER A 142 8.94 7.05 6.76
N ALA A 143 8.10 8.08 6.62
CA ALA A 143 7.17 8.50 7.67
C ALA A 143 6.18 7.37 8.02
N SER A 144 5.59 6.74 7.00
CA SER A 144 4.66 5.62 7.18
C SER A 144 5.35 4.40 7.82
N LEU A 145 6.55 4.01 7.35
CA LEU A 145 7.33 2.92 7.95
C LEU A 145 7.59 3.17 9.44
N ALA A 146 8.08 4.36 9.79
CA ALA A 146 8.41 4.70 11.17
C ALA A 146 7.18 4.67 12.08
N LEU A 147 6.07 5.25 11.63
CA LEU A 147 4.79 5.21 12.35
C LEU A 147 4.33 3.77 12.61
N TYR A 148 4.34 2.91 11.58
CA TYR A 148 3.92 1.51 11.74
C TYR A 148 4.85 0.72 12.66
N CYS A 149 6.17 0.96 12.62
CA CYS A 149 7.10 0.36 13.57
C CYS A 149 6.79 0.78 15.01
N ALA A 150 6.57 2.07 15.25
CA ALA A 150 6.27 2.59 16.57
C ALA A 150 4.91 2.11 17.10
N ALA A 151 3.87 2.18 16.28
CA ALA A 151 2.51 1.83 16.68
C ALA A 151 2.31 0.33 16.89
N SER A 152 2.92 -0.50 16.06
CA SER A 152 2.77 -1.97 16.17
C SER A 152 3.74 -2.62 17.15
N GLY A 153 4.91 -2.01 17.39
CA GLY A 153 5.99 -2.61 18.18
C GLY A 153 6.60 -3.88 17.56
N LEU A 154 6.21 -4.27 16.36
CA LEU A 154 6.58 -5.55 15.75
C LEU A 154 8.02 -5.58 15.21
N MET A 155 8.48 -4.47 14.63
CA MET A 155 9.75 -4.40 13.93
C MET A 155 10.49 -3.11 14.25
N ARG A 156 11.83 -3.16 14.13
CA ARG A 156 12.65 -1.96 14.12
C ARG A 156 12.73 -1.38 12.70
N GLY A 157 12.40 -0.09 12.57
CA GLY A 157 12.44 0.64 11.31
C GLY A 157 13.84 1.17 11.00
N ILE A 158 14.31 0.95 9.77
CA ILE A 158 15.59 1.47 9.28
C ILE A 158 15.34 2.25 7.98
N ILE A 159 15.77 3.50 7.96
CA ILE A 159 15.54 4.40 6.83
C ILE A 159 16.87 4.78 6.23
N PHE A 160 17.02 4.52 4.94
CA PHE A 160 18.19 4.94 4.17
C PHE A 160 17.85 6.19 3.38
N ILE A 161 18.66 7.22 3.52
CA ILE A 161 18.51 8.49 2.80
C ILE A 161 19.76 8.82 2.00
N GLY A 162 19.57 9.25 0.74
CA GLY A 162 20.67 9.81 -0.05
C GLY A 162 20.98 11.25 0.40
N SER A 163 22.16 11.75 0.01
CA SER A 163 22.60 13.12 0.33
C SER A 163 21.97 14.21 -0.53
N GLY A 164 20.87 13.90 -1.25
CA GLY A 164 20.15 14.84 -2.13
C GLY A 164 19.06 15.64 -1.43
N LYS A 165 17.99 15.95 -2.17
CA LYS A 165 16.82 16.71 -1.66
C LYS A 165 16.09 15.91 -0.58
N ILE A 166 15.99 16.47 0.61
CA ILE A 166 15.35 15.87 1.78
C ILE A 166 14.03 16.59 2.06
N SER A 167 12.94 15.82 2.24
CA SER A 167 11.67 16.34 2.76
C SER A 167 11.75 16.42 4.28
N TYR A 168 12.22 17.54 4.83
CA TYR A 168 12.47 17.67 6.27
C TYR A 168 11.27 17.34 7.14
N GLY A 169 10.07 17.78 6.79
CA GLY A 169 8.86 17.48 7.57
C GLY A 169 8.54 15.98 7.64
N LYS A 170 8.83 15.20 6.58
CA LYS A 170 8.65 13.75 6.60
C LYS A 170 9.80 13.02 7.29
N LEU A 171 11.00 13.55 7.21
CA LEU A 171 12.15 13.05 7.95
C LEU A 171 11.96 13.28 9.46
N SER A 172 11.44 14.44 9.89
CA SER A 172 11.10 14.70 11.29
C SER A 172 10.11 13.68 11.82
N GLN A 173 9.03 13.39 11.10
CA GLN A 173 8.09 12.32 11.46
C GLN A 173 8.79 10.96 11.69
N ALA A 174 9.72 10.63 10.80
CA ALA A 174 10.44 9.35 10.91
C ALA A 174 11.33 9.30 12.15
N LEU A 175 12.00 10.38 12.47
CA LEU A 175 12.85 10.51 13.66
C LEU A 175 12.02 10.53 14.96
N GLU A 176 10.91 11.26 15.00
CA GLU A 176 10.00 11.33 16.13
C GLU A 176 9.42 9.96 16.51
N HIS A 177 9.19 9.08 15.52
CA HIS A 177 8.78 7.70 15.73
C HIS A 177 9.93 6.73 16.01
N GLY A 178 11.16 7.22 16.24
CA GLY A 178 12.29 6.41 16.68
C GLY A 178 12.92 5.49 15.61
N ALA A 179 12.68 5.75 14.32
CA ALA A 179 13.30 4.97 13.26
C ALA A 179 14.80 5.30 13.13
N LEU A 180 15.63 4.26 12.99
CA LEU A 180 17.06 4.43 12.69
C LEU A 180 17.22 5.01 11.29
N THR A 181 17.79 6.20 11.19
CA THR A 181 18.04 6.86 9.91
C THR A 181 19.52 6.83 9.57
N ILE A 182 19.85 6.30 8.40
CA ILE A 182 21.22 6.13 7.89
C ILE A 182 21.35 6.96 6.61
N GLN A 183 22.22 7.95 6.63
CA GLN A 183 22.55 8.74 5.44
C GLN A 183 23.64 8.05 4.62
N ILE A 184 23.36 7.89 3.32
CA ILE A 184 24.28 7.30 2.33
C ILE A 184 24.86 8.44 1.48
N ALA A 185 26.16 8.39 1.26
CA ALA A 185 26.80 9.25 0.26
C ALA A 185 26.33 8.82 -1.13
N GLY A 186 25.68 9.76 -1.85
CA GLY A 186 25.07 9.51 -3.15
C GLY A 186 23.61 9.96 -3.21
N ASP A 187 22.94 9.63 -4.29
CA ASP A 187 21.56 10.00 -4.55
C ASP A 187 20.55 8.96 -4.02
N PHE A 188 19.28 9.12 -4.43
CA PHE A 188 18.19 8.19 -4.07
C PHE A 188 18.44 6.77 -4.62
N ASP A 189 18.94 6.66 -5.84
CA ASP A 189 19.17 5.35 -6.49
C ASP A 189 20.33 4.60 -5.83
N ASP A 190 21.34 5.33 -5.37
CA ASP A 190 22.43 4.77 -4.56
C ASP A 190 21.91 4.25 -3.21
N ALA A 191 21.07 5.02 -2.53
CA ALA A 191 20.43 4.60 -1.28
C ALA A 191 19.53 3.37 -1.50
N LEU A 192 18.76 3.34 -2.58
CA LEU A 192 17.88 2.22 -2.92
C LEU A 192 18.70 0.95 -3.23
N ARG A 193 19.79 1.06 -3.97
CA ARG A 193 20.67 -0.05 -4.27
C ARG A 193 21.30 -0.62 -2.99
N ARG A 194 21.80 0.25 -2.12
CA ARG A 194 22.42 -0.15 -0.84
C ARG A 194 21.42 -0.82 0.09
N VAL A 195 20.20 -0.28 0.23
CA VAL A 195 19.19 -0.92 1.09
C VAL A 195 18.79 -2.30 0.56
N GLN A 196 18.68 -2.49 -0.76
CA GLN A 196 18.37 -3.79 -1.34
C GLN A 196 19.50 -4.81 -1.09
N GLU A 197 20.75 -4.40 -1.21
CA GLU A 197 21.92 -5.23 -0.92
C GLU A 197 21.97 -5.65 0.55
N ILE A 198 21.89 -4.68 1.46
CA ILE A 198 21.94 -4.90 2.92
C ILE A 198 20.74 -5.73 3.38
N ALA A 199 19.54 -5.44 2.87
CA ALA A 199 18.32 -6.17 3.23
C ALA A 199 18.43 -7.66 2.90
N ARG A 200 19.00 -7.98 1.74
CA ARG A 200 19.23 -9.37 1.31
C ARG A 200 20.20 -10.11 2.21
N HIS A 201 21.30 -9.47 2.60
CA HIS A 201 22.33 -10.10 3.44
C HIS A 201 21.91 -10.26 4.90
N LEU A 202 21.13 -9.31 5.43
CA LEU A 202 20.76 -9.27 6.84
C LEU A 202 19.33 -9.76 7.12
N GLY A 203 18.60 -10.26 6.13
CA GLY A 203 17.23 -10.70 6.28
C GLY A 203 16.29 -9.57 6.72
N ILE A 204 16.51 -8.34 6.24
CA ILE A 204 15.67 -7.17 6.56
C ILE A 204 14.50 -7.11 5.57
N TYR A 205 13.30 -6.96 6.07
CA TYR A 205 12.09 -6.85 5.26
C TYR A 205 12.02 -5.48 4.56
N LEU A 206 12.02 -5.50 3.23
CA LEU A 206 12.05 -4.27 2.44
C LEU A 206 10.64 -3.76 2.13
N VAL A 207 10.37 -2.48 2.43
CA VAL A 207 9.06 -1.85 2.21
C VAL A 207 9.08 -0.77 1.12
N ASN A 208 10.03 -0.80 0.19
CA ASN A 208 9.98 0.01 -1.02
C ASN A 208 8.89 -0.47 -1.98
N SER A 209 8.66 0.28 -3.06
CA SER A 209 7.62 0.00 -4.07
C SER A 209 7.78 -1.32 -4.85
N ILE A 210 8.92 -1.98 -4.72
CA ILE A 210 9.16 -3.33 -5.26
C ILE A 210 8.44 -4.43 -4.46
N ASN A 211 7.94 -4.12 -3.28
CA ASN A 211 7.21 -5.05 -2.43
C ASN A 211 5.77 -5.20 -2.94
N PRO A 212 5.37 -6.38 -3.44
CA PRO A 212 4.05 -6.58 -4.05
C PRO A 212 2.90 -6.46 -3.04
N PHE A 213 3.12 -6.80 -1.77
CA PHE A 213 2.07 -6.67 -0.75
C PHE A 213 1.68 -5.22 -0.50
N ARG A 214 2.57 -4.27 -0.76
CA ARG A 214 2.20 -2.86 -0.74
C ARG A 214 1.16 -2.51 -1.81
N LEU A 215 1.22 -3.13 -2.98
CA LEU A 215 0.23 -2.93 -4.04
C LEU A 215 -1.13 -3.49 -3.62
N GLU A 216 -1.14 -4.61 -2.89
CA GLU A 216 -2.38 -5.20 -2.35
C GLU A 216 -3.12 -4.23 -1.42
N GLY A 217 -2.43 -3.57 -0.51
CA GLY A 217 -3.04 -2.54 0.32
C GLY A 217 -3.44 -1.29 -0.47
N GLN A 218 -2.61 -0.83 -1.41
CA GLN A 218 -2.87 0.37 -2.21
C GLN A 218 -4.06 0.21 -3.16
N LYS A 219 -4.35 -0.99 -3.69
CA LYS A 219 -5.50 -1.23 -4.57
C LYS A 219 -6.85 -0.92 -3.89
N THR A 220 -6.91 -0.98 -2.54
CA THR A 220 -8.12 -0.67 -1.77
C THR A 220 -8.57 0.78 -1.87
N ILE A 221 -7.68 1.69 -2.28
CA ILE A 221 -8.05 3.08 -2.60
C ILE A 221 -9.12 3.10 -3.69
N MET A 222 -8.98 2.24 -4.72
CA MET A 222 -9.99 2.15 -5.77
C MET A 222 -11.28 1.50 -5.31
N TYR A 223 -11.23 0.54 -4.40
CA TYR A 223 -12.44 -0.03 -3.82
C TYR A 223 -13.25 1.03 -3.07
N ARG A 224 -12.59 1.91 -2.30
CA ARG A 224 -13.25 3.03 -1.62
C ARG A 224 -13.83 4.07 -2.58
N VAL A 225 -13.09 4.37 -3.67
CA VAL A 225 -13.59 5.28 -4.73
C VAL A 225 -14.83 4.69 -5.40
N LEU A 226 -14.78 3.41 -5.79
CA LEU A 226 -15.91 2.72 -6.41
C LEU A 226 -17.11 2.66 -5.47
N GLU A 227 -16.91 2.34 -4.20
CA GLU A 227 -17.97 2.33 -3.19
C GLU A 227 -18.63 3.71 -3.06
N ALA A 228 -17.84 4.79 -3.00
CA ALA A 228 -18.35 6.16 -2.93
C ALA A 228 -19.09 6.62 -4.20
N LEU A 229 -18.88 5.93 -5.32
CA LEU A 229 -19.54 6.15 -6.61
C LEU A 229 -20.58 5.06 -6.93
N ASP A 230 -21.15 4.41 -5.91
CA ASP A 230 -22.14 3.34 -6.08
C ASP A 230 -21.65 2.22 -7.02
N TRP A 231 -20.36 1.89 -6.93
CA TRP A 231 -19.66 0.89 -7.73
C TRP A 231 -19.61 1.20 -9.24
N GLN A 232 -19.86 2.44 -9.62
CA GLN A 232 -19.70 2.89 -10.99
C GLN A 232 -18.27 3.41 -11.21
N PRO A 233 -17.52 2.88 -12.18
CA PRO A 233 -16.17 3.38 -12.45
C PRO A 233 -16.23 4.80 -13.02
N PRO A 234 -15.35 5.70 -12.56
CA PRO A 234 -15.24 7.02 -13.17
C PRO A 234 -14.61 6.93 -14.57
N ASP A 235 -14.95 7.88 -15.45
CA ASP A 235 -14.37 7.97 -16.80
C ASP A 235 -12.84 8.25 -16.75
N TRP A 236 -12.40 8.99 -15.74
CA TRP A 236 -11.00 9.40 -15.56
C TRP A 236 -10.58 9.31 -14.11
N ILE A 237 -9.36 8.82 -13.90
CA ILE A 237 -8.67 8.82 -12.60
C ILE A 237 -7.35 9.56 -12.77
N VAL A 238 -7.21 10.69 -12.08
CA VAL A 238 -6.02 11.54 -12.15
C VAL A 238 -5.24 11.39 -10.84
N VAL A 239 -4.00 10.94 -10.94
CA VAL A 239 -3.14 10.66 -9.78
C VAL A 239 -1.71 11.11 -10.04
N PRO A 240 -0.92 11.41 -8.99
CA PRO A 240 0.51 11.66 -9.16
C PRO A 240 1.23 10.45 -9.78
N GLY A 241 1.98 10.68 -10.85
CA GLY A 241 2.65 9.66 -11.66
C GLY A 241 4.16 9.57 -11.40
N GLY A 242 4.63 9.68 -10.15
CA GLY A 242 6.06 9.57 -9.81
C GLY A 242 6.59 8.14 -9.96
N ASN A 243 6.47 7.33 -8.91
CA ASN A 243 6.94 5.94 -8.88
C ASN A 243 5.97 4.94 -9.54
N LEU A 244 4.78 5.36 -9.95
CA LEU A 244 3.72 4.58 -10.60
C LEU A 244 3.12 3.42 -9.78
N GLY A 245 3.52 3.22 -8.52
CA GLY A 245 2.97 2.16 -7.66
C GLY A 245 1.44 2.24 -7.51
N ASN A 246 0.87 3.45 -7.31
CA ASN A 246 -0.58 3.61 -7.25
C ASN A 246 -1.25 3.29 -8.59
N VAL A 247 -0.70 3.74 -9.71
CA VAL A 247 -1.26 3.45 -11.03
C VAL A 247 -1.29 1.94 -11.27
N SER A 248 -0.21 1.23 -10.92
CA SER A 248 -0.13 -0.22 -11.01
C SER A 248 -1.17 -0.91 -10.12
N SER A 249 -1.30 -0.48 -8.86
CA SER A 249 -2.28 -1.07 -7.93
C SER A 249 -3.74 -0.79 -8.35
N PHE A 250 -4.02 0.36 -8.94
CA PHE A 250 -5.35 0.69 -9.46
C PHE A 250 -5.70 -0.15 -10.68
N GLY A 251 -4.74 -0.32 -11.61
CA GLY A 251 -4.91 -1.23 -12.74
C GLY A 251 -5.16 -2.67 -12.29
N LYS A 252 -4.44 -3.13 -11.24
CA LYS A 252 -4.65 -4.44 -10.62
C LYS A 252 -6.05 -4.56 -10.02
N ALA A 253 -6.51 -3.57 -9.25
CA ALA A 253 -7.85 -3.56 -8.67
C ALA A 253 -8.94 -3.75 -9.73
N PHE A 254 -8.90 -2.98 -10.82
CA PHE A 254 -9.86 -3.12 -11.92
C PHE A 254 -9.73 -4.45 -12.67
N GLY A 255 -8.49 -4.92 -12.87
CA GLY A 255 -8.23 -6.20 -13.53
C GLY A 255 -8.84 -7.38 -12.75
N GLU A 256 -8.64 -7.42 -11.44
CA GLU A 256 -9.19 -8.45 -10.56
C GLU A 256 -10.72 -8.36 -10.47
N LEU A 257 -11.28 -7.17 -10.22
CA LEU A 257 -12.75 -6.99 -10.18
C LEU A 257 -13.47 -7.35 -11.50
N ARG A 258 -12.75 -7.36 -12.61
CA ARG A 258 -13.30 -7.81 -13.89
C ARG A 258 -13.29 -9.33 -14.05
N GLN A 259 -12.43 -10.02 -13.30
CA GLN A 259 -12.37 -11.49 -13.28
C GLN A 259 -13.43 -12.10 -12.36
N LEU A 260 -13.82 -11.35 -11.32
CA LEU A 260 -14.84 -11.71 -10.34
C LEU A 260 -16.25 -11.45 -10.85
#